data_abb5f5de567f9f28905cd5f175c6fe50
#
_entry.id   abb5f5de567f9f28905cd5f175c6fe50
#
_cell.length_a   1.000
_cell.length_b   1.000
_cell.length_c   1.000
_cell.angle_alpha   90.00
_cell.angle_beta   90.00
_cell.angle_gamma   90.00
#
_symmetry.space_group_name_H-M   'P 1'
#
loop_
_entity.id
_entity.type
_entity.pdbx_description
1 polymer ?
#
loop_
_entity_poly.entity_id
_entity_poly.type
_entity_poly.pdbx_seq_one_letter_code
_entity_poly.pdbx_strand_id
1 'polypeptide(L)'
;MMEGMKGSELRRDSFDNYRQRYRRKGRSDQTWGAKLELLAKTIPDRLAFIQGGRRLTWKQFNGRVNRLANALLDLRIKKGERVGIAGFNSIEWMESFFAISKIGAVPFNINPLAALDEIEYMIGDADAVAVIMEDEYARTIARITTFIASLRHLIVYGRGELHQPLPEGALVYEDLLAEHSSTKPKLDYKVTNEDFCCLVYGSAKGAYTYPMGVVWDNAQGVKGVEWRFWNVLLPLLDRVQNNKIWTFLINLCPVRLFKLLKPVRSRSWAKWIIVTFIKMTRGSAFMVKQIAQGKQEETKSMPVSPLFYSATYMQTFTNIVACVTTTVFLSTTYPFNSRQLLETIEREKVDNIMINGDAFAMPIVDELKKAKEEGRTYDLVSWRGVISSGVRWSPRVKRELCQLLPQLVIVDTYGCTEFTPAYSSAAVLEDNDMPPVGATLRAKGGLYSIQAPFKVINRETGKEVEHGTGEMGEFVAEGYVALGYWKRPEETKKCFKVVGRRRHFFTGDDGYVDKHLRFCFVGKGGDVVSIGGEKVYGEEVKDVIKSHPKVRDAVVIGVPDEKLGEALVAVIELKEGEELAEQDVVEYCSQSLPSYKIPKHVMFVVSLPREATGKMEKRVLREFVESRLGSEAY
;
A
#
# COMPACT_ATOMS: atom_id res chain seq x y z
N MET A 1 -36.53 -2.96 -20.18
CA MET A 1 -36.07 -1.81 -20.96
C MET A 1 -34.76 -1.29 -20.36
N MET A 2 -33.74 -2.15 -20.30
CA MET A 2 -32.37 -1.83 -19.83
C MET A 2 -31.28 -2.57 -20.64
N GLU A 3 -31.59 -2.89 -21.88
CA GLU A 3 -30.62 -3.39 -22.85
C GLU A 3 -30.35 -2.28 -23.86
N GLY A 4 -29.18 -1.67 -23.81
CA GLY A 4 -28.74 -0.79 -24.90
C GLY A 4 -27.86 0.42 -24.55
N MET A 5 -27.51 0.66 -23.29
CA MET A 5 -26.54 1.73 -23.00
C MET A 5 -25.10 1.18 -23.14
N LYS A 6 -24.40 1.56 -24.23
CA LYS A 6 -23.00 1.23 -24.46
C LYS A 6 -22.17 1.68 -23.27
N GLY A 7 -21.31 0.81 -22.75
CA GLY A 7 -20.50 1.03 -21.55
C GLY A 7 -19.69 2.35 -21.47
N SER A 8 -19.58 3.11 -22.59
CA SER A 8 -19.00 4.44 -22.66
C SER A 8 -19.91 5.56 -22.11
N GLU A 9 -21.23 5.41 -22.14
CA GLU A 9 -22.17 6.43 -21.69
C GLU A 9 -22.47 6.35 -20.19
N LEU A 10 -22.52 5.14 -19.63
CA LEU A 10 -22.60 4.93 -18.18
C LEU A 10 -21.34 5.45 -17.44
N ARG A 11 -20.20 5.54 -18.12
CA ARG A 11 -18.94 6.08 -17.61
C ARG A 11 -18.97 7.59 -17.37
N ARG A 12 -19.69 8.34 -18.19
CA ARG A 12 -19.75 9.80 -18.12
C ARG A 12 -20.55 10.30 -16.93
N ASP A 13 -21.68 9.70 -16.62
CA ASP A 13 -22.63 10.26 -15.65
C ASP A 13 -22.20 10.16 -14.18
N SER A 14 -21.52 9.11 -13.74
CA SER A 14 -21.11 8.98 -12.33
C SER A 14 -19.85 9.79 -11.97
N PHE A 15 -18.93 10.00 -12.93
CA PHE A 15 -17.70 10.75 -12.72
C PHE A 15 -17.80 12.21 -13.21
N ASP A 16 -18.57 12.48 -14.28
CA ASP A 16 -18.70 13.81 -14.87
C ASP A 16 -19.49 14.78 -13.98
N ASN A 17 -20.46 14.32 -13.22
CA ASN A 17 -21.18 15.14 -12.23
C ASN A 17 -20.24 15.68 -11.12
N TYR A 18 -19.25 14.89 -10.70
CA TYR A 18 -18.23 15.35 -9.78
C TYR A 18 -17.25 16.32 -10.47
N ARG A 19 -16.81 16.00 -11.69
CA ARG A 19 -15.92 16.86 -12.50
C ARG A 19 -16.54 18.21 -12.82
N GLN A 20 -17.84 18.29 -13.14
CA GLN A 20 -18.52 19.56 -13.44
C GLN A 20 -18.61 20.48 -12.21
N ARG A 21 -18.82 19.94 -11.01
CA ARG A 21 -18.88 20.72 -9.76
C ARG A 21 -17.53 21.23 -9.29
N TYR A 22 -16.44 20.54 -9.65
CA TYR A 22 -15.07 20.84 -9.20
C TYR A 22 -14.13 21.10 -10.36
N ARG A 23 -14.63 21.59 -11.51
CA ARG A 23 -13.83 21.93 -12.70
C ARG A 23 -12.61 22.75 -12.29
N ARG A 24 -11.45 22.11 -12.29
CA ARG A 24 -10.16 22.76 -12.30
C ARG A 24 -9.71 22.87 -13.74
N LYS A 25 -9.12 24.02 -14.12
CA LYS A 25 -8.53 24.19 -15.45
C LYS A 25 -7.53 23.06 -15.71
N GLY A 26 -7.75 22.28 -16.76
CA GLY A 26 -6.91 21.15 -17.14
C GLY A 26 -5.42 21.56 -17.23
N ARG A 27 -4.56 20.97 -16.41
CA ARG A 27 -3.14 21.30 -16.27
C ARG A 27 -2.29 20.09 -16.66
N SER A 28 -1.49 20.25 -17.71
CA SER A 28 -0.60 19.18 -18.19
C SER A 28 0.67 19.00 -17.34
N ASP A 29 1.04 20.01 -16.52
CA ASP A 29 2.20 19.92 -15.61
C ASP A 29 1.93 19.08 -14.34
N GLN A 30 0.71 18.60 -14.15
CA GLN A 30 0.28 17.82 -12.99
C GLN A 30 -0.08 16.37 -13.36
N THR A 31 0.74 15.76 -14.20
CA THR A 31 0.62 14.36 -14.61
C THR A 31 1.87 13.58 -14.22
N TRP A 32 1.78 12.26 -14.11
CA TRP A 32 2.94 11.41 -13.82
C TRP A 32 4.04 11.56 -14.89
N GLY A 33 3.65 11.62 -16.17
CA GLY A 33 4.60 11.86 -17.25
C GLY A 33 5.33 13.19 -17.13
N ALA A 34 4.63 14.27 -16.75
CA ALA A 34 5.26 15.58 -16.55
C ALA A 34 6.21 15.60 -15.34
N LYS A 35 5.90 14.83 -14.28
CA LYS A 35 6.80 14.70 -13.12
C LYS A 35 8.10 14.00 -13.50
N LEU A 36 8.01 12.91 -14.28
CA LEU A 36 9.19 12.22 -14.78
C LEU A 36 10.04 13.11 -15.68
N GLU A 37 9.43 13.85 -16.60
CA GLU A 37 10.16 14.81 -17.47
C GLU A 37 10.87 15.88 -16.64
N LEU A 38 10.24 16.38 -15.58
CA LEU A 38 10.86 17.35 -14.67
C LEU A 38 12.11 16.77 -13.99
N LEU A 39 12.05 15.53 -13.48
CA LEU A 39 13.17 14.84 -12.84
C LEU A 39 14.31 14.63 -13.84
N ALA A 40 14.02 14.05 -15.00
CA ALA A 40 15.01 13.78 -16.04
C ALA A 40 15.68 15.03 -16.60
N LYS A 41 14.96 16.16 -16.65
CA LYS A 41 15.51 17.46 -17.08
C LYS A 41 16.38 18.12 -16.02
N THR A 42 16.01 17.99 -14.73
CA THR A 42 16.61 18.81 -13.66
C THR A 42 17.77 18.10 -12.98
N ILE A 43 17.71 16.77 -12.89
CA ILE A 43 18.72 15.90 -12.24
C ILE A 43 19.05 14.68 -13.10
N PRO A 44 19.45 14.89 -14.39
CA PRO A 44 19.57 13.82 -15.39
C PRO A 44 20.51 12.69 -14.97
N ASP A 45 21.61 13.01 -14.33
CA ASP A 45 22.71 12.08 -14.03
C ASP A 45 22.59 11.43 -12.65
N ARG A 46 21.60 11.85 -11.83
CA ARG A 46 21.33 11.22 -10.54
C ARG A 46 20.68 9.86 -10.74
N LEU A 47 21.06 8.87 -9.91
CA LEU A 47 20.44 7.56 -9.93
C LEU A 47 18.95 7.64 -9.62
N ALA A 48 18.16 6.98 -10.45
CA ALA A 48 16.72 6.80 -10.28
C ALA A 48 16.41 5.42 -9.70
N PHE A 49 17.00 4.37 -10.28
CA PHE A 49 16.73 2.98 -9.93
C PHE A 49 18.00 2.14 -9.88
N ILE A 50 17.99 1.19 -8.94
CA ILE A 50 19.01 0.14 -8.79
C ILE A 50 18.28 -1.20 -8.68
N GLN A 51 18.68 -2.20 -9.48
CA GLN A 51 18.20 -3.58 -9.38
C GLN A 51 19.32 -4.56 -9.75
N GLY A 52 19.80 -5.31 -8.80
CA GLY A 52 20.97 -6.15 -9.02
C GLY A 52 22.18 -5.33 -9.46
N GLY A 53 22.78 -5.68 -10.60
CA GLY A 53 23.89 -4.94 -11.23
C GLY A 53 23.43 -3.74 -12.07
N ARG A 54 22.13 -3.60 -12.33
CA ARG A 54 21.59 -2.53 -13.20
C ARG A 54 21.43 -1.24 -12.42
N ARG A 55 21.92 -0.14 -12.97
CA ARG A 55 21.83 1.21 -12.41
C ARG A 55 21.38 2.18 -13.47
N LEU A 56 20.24 2.83 -13.28
CA LEU A 56 19.69 3.79 -14.23
C LEU A 56 19.64 5.19 -13.61
N THR A 57 20.16 6.17 -14.34
CA THR A 57 19.96 7.58 -14.04
C THR A 57 18.56 8.03 -14.46
N TRP A 58 18.11 9.20 -13.99
CA TRP A 58 16.82 9.76 -14.42
C TRP A 58 16.75 9.95 -15.93
N LYS A 59 17.85 10.37 -16.58
CA LYS A 59 17.94 10.51 -18.04
C LYS A 59 17.79 9.16 -18.75
N GLN A 60 18.50 8.14 -18.28
CA GLN A 60 18.42 6.79 -18.87
C GLN A 60 17.05 6.18 -18.69
N PHE A 61 16.49 6.24 -17.48
CA PHE A 61 15.15 5.74 -17.19
C PHE A 61 14.09 6.45 -18.04
N ASN A 62 14.12 7.79 -18.12
CA ASN A 62 13.18 8.54 -18.96
C ASN A 62 13.33 8.20 -20.45
N GLY A 63 14.55 7.94 -20.92
CA GLY A 63 14.81 7.50 -22.29
C GLY A 63 14.14 6.16 -22.60
N ARG A 64 14.26 5.18 -21.70
CA ARG A 64 13.60 3.87 -21.84
C ARG A 64 12.06 3.99 -21.78
N VAL A 65 11.56 4.79 -20.84
CA VAL A 65 10.12 5.12 -20.76
C VAL A 65 9.60 5.76 -22.04
N ASN A 66 10.37 6.66 -22.67
CA ASN A 66 9.99 7.28 -23.94
C ASN A 66 9.96 6.26 -25.09
N ARG A 67 10.93 5.33 -25.14
CA ARG A 67 10.96 4.24 -26.14
C ARG A 67 9.71 3.38 -26.01
N LEU A 68 9.38 2.93 -24.80
CA LEU A 68 8.16 2.16 -24.57
C LEU A 68 6.90 2.96 -24.90
N ALA A 69 6.84 4.24 -24.52
CA ALA A 69 5.69 5.09 -24.83
C ALA A 69 5.47 5.27 -26.34
N ASN A 70 6.56 5.41 -27.11
CA ASN A 70 6.49 5.46 -28.58
C ASN A 70 6.06 4.10 -29.17
N ALA A 71 6.55 2.98 -28.63
CA ALA A 71 6.10 1.64 -29.02
C ALA A 71 4.60 1.43 -28.77
N LEU A 72 4.10 1.85 -27.60
CA LEU A 72 2.67 1.74 -27.28
C LEU A 72 1.79 2.57 -28.24
N LEU A 73 2.29 3.75 -28.69
CA LEU A 73 1.59 4.54 -29.71
C LEU A 73 1.57 3.85 -31.07
N ASP A 74 2.69 3.22 -31.48
CA ASP A 74 2.79 2.46 -32.72
C ASP A 74 1.87 1.22 -32.72
N LEU A 75 1.73 0.58 -31.55
CA LEU A 75 0.74 -0.46 -31.29
C LEU A 75 -0.71 0.07 -31.22
N ARG A 76 -0.92 1.36 -31.52
CA ARG A 76 -2.22 2.05 -31.57
C ARG A 76 -2.97 2.02 -30.24
N ILE A 77 -2.26 2.03 -29.13
CA ILE A 77 -2.86 2.20 -27.81
C ILE A 77 -3.24 3.68 -27.62
N LYS A 78 -4.52 3.91 -27.35
CA LYS A 78 -5.11 5.26 -27.31
C LYS A 78 -5.23 5.81 -25.90
N LYS A 79 -5.34 7.13 -25.81
CA LYS A 79 -5.70 7.82 -24.57
C LYS A 79 -6.95 7.23 -23.93
N GLY A 80 -6.86 6.92 -22.63
CA GLY A 80 -7.95 6.35 -21.84
C GLY A 80 -8.12 4.84 -21.98
N GLU A 81 -7.41 4.15 -22.89
CA GLU A 81 -7.37 2.68 -22.92
C GLU A 81 -6.56 2.14 -21.72
N ARG A 82 -6.90 0.95 -21.23
CA ARG A 82 -6.28 0.33 -20.05
C ARG A 82 -5.23 -0.66 -20.48
N VAL A 83 -4.08 -0.57 -19.81
CA VAL A 83 -2.96 -1.48 -20.00
C VAL A 83 -2.59 -2.10 -18.66
N GLY A 84 -2.66 -3.42 -18.56
CA GLY A 84 -2.30 -4.17 -17.36
C GLY A 84 -0.79 -4.26 -17.18
N ILE A 85 -0.35 -4.29 -15.94
CA ILE A 85 1.05 -4.55 -15.57
C ILE A 85 1.04 -5.72 -14.59
N ALA A 86 1.58 -6.88 -15.02
CA ALA A 86 1.64 -8.13 -14.25
C ALA A 86 3.08 -8.51 -13.97
N GLY A 87 3.50 -8.41 -12.72
CA GLY A 87 4.86 -8.74 -12.31
C GLY A 87 5.20 -8.17 -10.95
N PHE A 88 6.33 -8.58 -10.42
CA PHE A 88 6.85 -8.07 -9.16
C PHE A 88 7.66 -6.78 -9.33
N ASN A 89 8.25 -6.30 -8.23
CA ASN A 89 9.03 -5.08 -8.18
C ASN A 89 10.20 -5.14 -9.16
N SER A 90 10.15 -4.31 -10.19
CA SER A 90 11.18 -4.24 -11.22
C SER A 90 11.25 -2.85 -11.85
N ILE A 91 12.37 -2.58 -12.51
CA ILE A 91 12.55 -1.36 -13.30
C ILE A 91 11.52 -1.34 -14.43
N GLU A 92 11.25 -2.48 -15.07
CA GLU A 92 10.30 -2.64 -16.17
C GLU A 92 8.87 -2.34 -15.73
N TRP A 93 8.49 -2.71 -14.51
CA TRP A 93 7.19 -2.36 -13.93
C TRP A 93 7.01 -0.84 -13.86
N MET A 94 8.03 -0.15 -13.37
CA MET A 94 8.01 1.32 -13.26
C MET A 94 8.07 2.01 -14.63
N GLU A 95 8.88 1.50 -15.57
CA GLU A 95 8.94 1.99 -16.95
C GLU A 95 7.57 1.88 -17.61
N SER A 96 6.90 0.72 -17.46
CA SER A 96 5.56 0.45 -17.99
C SER A 96 4.53 1.44 -17.45
N PHE A 97 4.49 1.64 -16.13
CA PHE A 97 3.56 2.60 -15.52
C PHE A 97 3.74 4.02 -16.08
N PHE A 98 4.98 4.50 -16.14
CA PHE A 98 5.25 5.84 -16.64
C PHE A 98 5.02 5.97 -18.16
N ALA A 99 5.34 4.95 -18.95
CA ALA A 99 5.12 4.96 -20.39
C ALA A 99 3.62 5.03 -20.74
N ILE A 100 2.82 4.16 -20.11
CA ILE A 100 1.35 4.15 -20.25
C ILE A 100 0.77 5.52 -19.85
N SER A 101 1.21 6.05 -18.71
CA SER A 101 0.76 7.37 -18.22
C SER A 101 1.17 8.53 -19.15
N LYS A 102 2.34 8.48 -19.80
CA LYS A 102 2.80 9.53 -20.72
C LYS A 102 1.92 9.70 -21.94
N ILE A 103 1.38 8.61 -22.46
CA ILE A 103 0.45 8.64 -23.61
C ILE A 103 -1.01 8.83 -23.18
N GLY A 104 -1.27 9.01 -21.87
CA GLY A 104 -2.62 9.20 -21.34
C GLY A 104 -3.47 7.94 -21.37
N ALA A 105 -2.90 6.78 -21.60
CA ALA A 105 -3.51 5.48 -21.31
C ALA A 105 -3.54 5.26 -19.78
N VAL A 106 -4.26 4.26 -19.33
CA VAL A 106 -4.52 4.02 -17.91
C VAL A 106 -3.86 2.72 -17.46
N PRO A 107 -2.75 2.78 -16.72
CA PRO A 107 -2.14 1.58 -16.16
C PRO A 107 -3.03 0.98 -15.07
N PHE A 108 -3.06 -0.35 -14.98
CA PHE A 108 -3.63 -1.05 -13.85
C PHE A 108 -2.75 -2.21 -13.40
N ASN A 109 -2.76 -2.47 -12.10
CA ASN A 109 -1.97 -3.53 -11.49
C ASN A 109 -2.69 -4.88 -11.61
N ILE A 110 -1.92 -5.93 -11.87
CA ILE A 110 -2.34 -7.33 -11.83
C ILE A 110 -1.44 -8.04 -10.82
N ASN A 111 -2.04 -8.71 -9.83
CA ASN A 111 -1.32 -9.64 -8.98
C ASN A 111 -1.07 -10.94 -9.77
N PRO A 112 0.17 -11.27 -10.16
CA PRO A 112 0.43 -12.44 -11.00
C PRO A 112 0.25 -13.78 -10.26
N LEU A 113 0.12 -13.75 -8.94
CA LEU A 113 -0.12 -14.91 -8.09
C LEU A 113 -1.59 -15.05 -7.67
N ALA A 114 -2.48 -14.18 -8.13
CA ALA A 114 -3.90 -14.33 -7.89
C ALA A 114 -4.45 -15.60 -8.59
N ALA A 115 -5.61 -16.05 -8.19
CA ALA A 115 -6.30 -17.13 -8.85
C ALA A 115 -6.56 -16.78 -10.33
N LEU A 116 -6.53 -17.80 -11.22
CA LEU A 116 -6.61 -17.55 -12.66
C LEU A 116 -7.89 -16.83 -13.06
N ASP A 117 -9.01 -17.18 -12.47
CA ASP A 117 -10.30 -16.54 -12.65
C ASP A 117 -10.32 -15.07 -12.18
N GLU A 118 -9.55 -14.75 -11.12
CA GLU A 118 -9.40 -13.37 -10.65
C GLU A 118 -8.54 -12.54 -11.63
N ILE A 119 -7.48 -13.12 -12.18
CA ILE A 119 -6.66 -12.44 -13.20
C ILE A 119 -7.48 -12.18 -14.47
N GLU A 120 -8.22 -13.20 -14.94
CA GLU A 120 -9.12 -13.09 -16.09
C GLU A 120 -10.17 -12.01 -15.85
N TYR A 121 -10.80 -12.03 -14.67
CA TYR A 121 -11.76 -11.01 -14.26
C TYR A 121 -11.16 -9.61 -14.31
N MET A 122 -9.98 -9.37 -13.71
CA MET A 122 -9.36 -8.04 -13.69
C MET A 122 -9.08 -7.50 -15.10
N ILE A 123 -8.56 -8.35 -15.99
CA ILE A 123 -8.24 -7.98 -17.37
C ILE A 123 -9.52 -7.67 -18.16
N GLY A 124 -10.56 -8.51 -18.00
CA GLY A 124 -11.85 -8.34 -18.65
C GLY A 124 -12.64 -7.14 -18.11
N ASP A 125 -12.73 -6.96 -16.77
CA ASP A 125 -13.42 -5.83 -16.14
C ASP A 125 -12.78 -4.49 -16.52
N ALA A 126 -11.45 -4.45 -16.64
CA ALA A 126 -10.72 -3.29 -17.11
C ALA A 126 -10.96 -2.98 -18.61
N ASP A 127 -11.55 -3.86 -19.41
CA ASP A 127 -11.49 -3.83 -20.88
C ASP A 127 -10.04 -3.58 -21.34
N ALA A 128 -9.10 -4.35 -20.85
CA ALA A 128 -7.70 -4.16 -21.16
C ALA A 128 -7.41 -4.37 -22.65
N VAL A 129 -6.57 -3.51 -23.21
CA VAL A 129 -6.15 -3.63 -24.63
C VAL A 129 -4.76 -4.24 -24.77
N ALA A 130 -3.97 -4.18 -23.70
CA ALA A 130 -2.65 -4.80 -23.63
C ALA A 130 -2.35 -5.22 -22.19
N VAL A 131 -1.47 -6.21 -22.03
CA VAL A 131 -0.86 -6.57 -20.77
C VAL A 131 0.66 -6.62 -20.95
N ILE A 132 1.39 -5.88 -20.11
CA ILE A 132 2.85 -5.93 -20.00
C ILE A 132 3.15 -6.81 -18.79
N MET A 133 3.92 -7.88 -18.98
CA MET A 133 4.09 -8.90 -17.96
C MET A 133 5.49 -9.48 -17.90
N GLU A 134 5.83 -9.97 -16.72
CA GLU A 134 7.06 -10.74 -16.48
C GLU A 134 6.95 -12.13 -17.13
N ASP A 135 8.04 -12.61 -17.71
CA ASP A 135 8.07 -13.84 -18.53
C ASP A 135 7.63 -15.10 -17.78
N GLU A 136 7.87 -15.15 -16.47
CA GLU A 136 7.43 -16.24 -15.59
C GLU A 136 5.91 -16.47 -15.64
N TYR A 137 5.12 -15.39 -15.83
CA TYR A 137 3.65 -15.44 -15.84
C TYR A 137 3.05 -15.43 -17.24
N ALA A 138 3.87 -15.22 -18.27
CA ALA A 138 3.40 -14.94 -19.62
C ALA A 138 2.54 -16.07 -20.20
N ARG A 139 2.94 -17.33 -20.06
CA ARG A 139 2.16 -18.48 -20.55
C ARG A 139 0.82 -18.62 -19.84
N THR A 140 0.81 -18.43 -18.52
CA THR A 140 -0.41 -18.52 -17.71
C THR A 140 -1.41 -17.45 -18.12
N ILE A 141 -0.96 -16.20 -18.23
CA ILE A 141 -1.81 -15.06 -18.62
C ILE A 141 -2.29 -15.22 -20.07
N ALA A 142 -1.44 -15.64 -21.00
CA ALA A 142 -1.84 -15.85 -22.37
C ALA A 142 -2.96 -16.87 -22.53
N ARG A 143 -2.93 -17.96 -21.76
CA ARG A 143 -3.96 -19.02 -21.80
C ARG A 143 -5.34 -18.52 -21.37
N ILE A 144 -5.40 -17.75 -20.30
CA ILE A 144 -6.68 -17.23 -19.74
C ILE A 144 -7.21 -16.04 -20.55
N THR A 145 -6.35 -15.33 -21.28
CA THR A 145 -6.75 -14.12 -22.02
C THR A 145 -7.23 -14.40 -23.45
N THR A 146 -7.17 -15.64 -23.91
CA THR A 146 -7.60 -16.03 -25.26
C THR A 146 -9.05 -15.62 -25.59
N PHE A 147 -9.89 -15.53 -24.58
CA PHE A 147 -11.32 -15.18 -24.74
C PHE A 147 -11.65 -13.71 -24.47
N ILE A 148 -10.65 -12.87 -24.15
CA ILE A 148 -10.88 -11.44 -23.85
C ILE A 148 -10.80 -10.63 -25.13
N ALA A 149 -11.96 -10.32 -25.71
CA ALA A 149 -12.08 -9.66 -27.02
C ALA A 149 -11.42 -8.27 -27.11
N SER A 150 -11.25 -7.56 -25.99
CA SER A 150 -10.58 -6.24 -25.95
C SER A 150 -9.07 -6.33 -26.04
N LEU A 151 -8.48 -7.46 -25.65
CA LEU A 151 -7.03 -7.63 -25.52
C LEU A 151 -6.40 -7.86 -26.92
N ARG A 152 -5.46 -6.99 -27.27
CA ARG A 152 -4.80 -6.99 -28.57
C ARG A 152 -3.32 -7.37 -28.49
N HIS A 153 -2.67 -7.04 -27.36
CA HIS A 153 -1.22 -7.16 -27.24
C HIS A 153 -0.81 -7.78 -25.90
N LEU A 154 0.11 -8.72 -25.97
CA LEU A 154 0.85 -9.25 -24.84
C LEU A 154 2.31 -8.83 -25.02
N ILE A 155 2.87 -8.13 -24.03
CA ILE A 155 4.24 -7.62 -24.05
C ILE A 155 4.98 -8.25 -22.87
N VAL A 156 6.09 -8.93 -23.14
CA VAL A 156 6.78 -9.75 -22.14
C VAL A 156 8.17 -9.22 -21.88
N TYR A 157 8.51 -9.05 -20.60
CA TYR A 157 9.85 -8.70 -20.15
C TYR A 157 10.44 -9.77 -19.21
N GLY A 158 11.78 -9.89 -19.23
CA GLY A 158 12.55 -10.63 -18.24
C GLY A 158 13.29 -9.68 -17.30
N ARG A 159 13.75 -10.16 -16.17
CA ARG A 159 14.62 -9.39 -15.25
C ARG A 159 16.08 -9.41 -15.70
N GLY A 160 16.34 -8.91 -16.89
CA GLY A 160 17.61 -8.96 -17.62
C GLY A 160 17.46 -9.73 -18.90
N GLU A 161 17.32 -11.04 -18.83
CA GLU A 161 17.06 -11.92 -19.97
C GLU A 161 15.72 -12.65 -19.80
N LEU A 162 15.18 -13.15 -20.91
CA LEU A 162 13.98 -13.99 -20.89
C LEU A 162 14.37 -15.40 -20.45
N HIS A 163 13.69 -15.94 -19.47
CA HIS A 163 13.96 -17.28 -18.93
C HIS A 163 12.95 -18.33 -19.41
N GLN A 164 11.83 -17.90 -20.02
CA GLN A 164 10.76 -18.78 -20.49
C GLN A 164 10.46 -18.55 -21.96
N PRO A 165 10.09 -19.60 -22.72
CA PRO A 165 9.59 -19.43 -24.08
C PRO A 165 8.31 -18.60 -24.10
N LEU A 166 8.25 -17.65 -25.02
CA LEU A 166 7.12 -16.73 -25.15
C LEU A 166 5.86 -17.42 -25.69
N PRO A 167 4.68 -16.95 -25.29
CA PRO A 167 3.43 -17.28 -25.95
C PRO A 167 3.43 -16.83 -27.41
N GLU A 168 2.70 -17.52 -28.26
CA GLU A 168 2.54 -17.13 -29.66
C GLU A 168 1.95 -15.72 -29.79
N GLY A 169 2.53 -14.89 -30.65
CA GLY A 169 2.11 -13.51 -30.87
C GLY A 169 2.50 -12.52 -29.76
N ALA A 170 3.18 -12.95 -28.70
CA ALA A 170 3.69 -12.05 -27.70
C ALA A 170 4.89 -11.23 -28.20
N LEU A 171 4.93 -9.96 -27.82
CA LEU A 171 5.99 -9.01 -28.18
C LEU A 171 7.07 -9.00 -27.09
N VAL A 172 8.32 -8.93 -27.49
CA VAL A 172 9.47 -8.81 -26.58
C VAL A 172 9.64 -7.36 -26.17
N TYR A 173 9.63 -7.10 -24.87
CA TYR A 173 9.74 -5.75 -24.31
C TYR A 173 11.02 -5.02 -24.76
N GLU A 174 12.18 -5.67 -24.67
CA GLU A 174 13.46 -5.05 -25.01
C GLU A 174 13.59 -4.79 -26.52
N ASP A 175 13.00 -5.63 -27.37
CA ASP A 175 12.96 -5.40 -28.82
C ASP A 175 12.14 -4.14 -29.14
N LEU A 176 10.97 -4.00 -28.51
CA LEU A 176 10.17 -2.78 -28.63
C LEU A 176 10.95 -1.53 -28.22
N LEU A 177 11.75 -1.62 -27.15
CA LEU A 177 12.59 -0.51 -26.74
C LEU A 177 13.72 -0.22 -27.74
N ALA A 178 14.32 -1.25 -28.31
CA ALA A 178 15.42 -1.11 -29.27
C ALA A 178 14.96 -0.42 -30.57
N GLU A 179 13.77 -0.75 -31.04
CA GLU A 179 13.21 -0.26 -32.31
C GLU A 179 12.68 1.18 -32.24
N HIS A 180 12.39 1.69 -31.02
CA HIS A 180 11.72 2.98 -30.86
C HIS A 180 12.62 4.09 -30.31
N SER A 181 12.27 5.33 -30.64
CA SER A 181 13.03 6.53 -30.25
C SER A 181 12.93 6.85 -28.75
N SER A 182 14.04 7.24 -28.15
CA SER A 182 14.09 7.76 -26.77
C SER A 182 13.60 9.21 -26.62
N THR A 183 13.20 9.85 -27.70
CA THR A 183 12.63 11.21 -27.64
C THR A 183 11.24 11.18 -27.04
N LYS A 184 10.85 12.28 -26.40
CA LYS A 184 9.50 12.41 -25.83
C LYS A 184 8.43 12.13 -26.87
N PRO A 185 7.40 11.31 -26.57
CA PRO A 185 6.32 11.03 -27.50
C PRO A 185 5.62 12.29 -28.00
N LYS A 186 5.34 12.33 -29.30
CA LYS A 186 4.56 13.39 -29.94
C LYS A 186 3.10 13.00 -29.93
N LEU A 187 2.28 13.76 -29.21
CA LEU A 187 0.84 13.52 -29.10
C LEU A 187 0.09 14.63 -29.82
N ASP A 188 -0.96 14.29 -30.55
CA ASP A 188 -1.93 15.23 -31.16
C ASP A 188 -2.99 15.73 -30.17
N TYR A 189 -2.95 15.22 -28.93
CA TYR A 189 -3.82 15.58 -27.80
C TYR A 189 -2.98 15.95 -26.54
N LYS A 190 -3.66 16.51 -25.55
CA LYS A 190 -3.03 16.84 -24.25
C LYS A 190 -3.44 15.82 -23.20
N VAL A 191 -2.46 15.36 -22.42
CA VAL A 191 -2.69 14.66 -21.15
C VAL A 191 -2.69 15.70 -20.03
N THR A 192 -3.73 15.69 -19.20
CA THR A 192 -3.96 16.69 -18.17
C THR A 192 -4.20 16.05 -16.80
N ASN A 193 -4.32 16.88 -15.78
CA ASN A 193 -4.66 16.43 -14.44
C ASN A 193 -6.11 15.91 -14.31
N GLU A 194 -6.95 16.10 -15.29
CA GLU A 194 -8.33 15.59 -15.34
C GLU A 194 -8.42 14.17 -15.94
N ASP A 195 -7.35 13.70 -16.58
CA ASP A 195 -7.33 12.36 -17.15
C ASP A 195 -7.11 11.29 -16.08
N PHE A 196 -7.67 10.11 -16.29
CA PHE A 196 -7.40 8.97 -15.41
C PHE A 196 -5.92 8.66 -15.41
N CYS A 197 -5.36 8.44 -14.22
CA CYS A 197 -3.94 8.14 -14.08
C CYS A 197 -3.65 6.68 -13.74
N CYS A 198 -4.61 6.01 -13.14
CA CYS A 198 -4.53 4.57 -12.89
C CYS A 198 -5.89 3.99 -12.47
N LEU A 199 -6.01 2.69 -12.67
CA LEU A 199 -7.05 1.85 -12.13
C LEU A 199 -6.37 0.86 -11.19
N VAL A 200 -6.78 0.79 -9.93
CA VAL A 200 -6.08 -0.01 -8.92
C VAL A 200 -7.02 -1.07 -8.38
N TYR A 201 -6.70 -2.32 -8.67
CA TYR A 201 -7.35 -3.48 -8.07
C TYR A 201 -6.65 -3.83 -6.76
N GLY A 202 -7.40 -3.81 -5.66
CA GLY A 202 -6.95 -4.23 -4.34
C GLY A 202 -7.39 -5.67 -4.05
N SER A 203 -7.47 -6.05 -2.78
CA SER A 203 -8.13 -7.32 -2.38
C SER A 203 -9.65 -7.15 -2.45
N ALA A 204 -10.36 -8.24 -2.73
CA ALA A 204 -11.82 -8.28 -2.67
C ALA A 204 -12.35 -7.79 -1.31
N LYS A 205 -13.50 -7.13 -1.31
CA LYS A 205 -14.08 -6.51 -0.11
C LYS A 205 -15.45 -7.08 0.20
N GLY A 206 -15.67 -7.42 1.47
CA GLY A 206 -16.98 -7.87 1.95
C GLY A 206 -17.48 -9.11 1.22
N ALA A 207 -18.69 -9.04 0.69
CA ALA A 207 -19.35 -10.13 -0.05
C ALA A 207 -18.91 -10.28 -1.51
N TYR A 208 -17.99 -9.44 -2.00
CA TYR A 208 -17.54 -9.53 -3.40
C TYR A 208 -16.48 -10.62 -3.56
N THR A 209 -16.67 -11.46 -4.56
CA THR A 209 -15.73 -12.53 -4.91
C THR A 209 -14.43 -11.97 -5.51
N TYR A 210 -14.55 -10.89 -6.29
CA TYR A 210 -13.44 -10.28 -7.02
C TYR A 210 -13.18 -8.84 -6.58
N PRO A 211 -11.95 -8.33 -6.74
CA PRO A 211 -11.60 -6.97 -6.40
C PRO A 211 -12.30 -5.94 -7.30
N MET A 212 -12.64 -4.80 -6.74
CA MET A 212 -13.17 -3.66 -7.51
C MET A 212 -12.04 -2.75 -7.95
N GLY A 213 -12.04 -2.34 -9.22
CA GLY A 213 -11.09 -1.37 -9.76
C GLY A 213 -11.35 0.04 -9.22
N VAL A 214 -10.42 0.59 -8.47
CA VAL A 214 -10.49 1.95 -7.91
C VAL A 214 -9.89 2.94 -8.89
N VAL A 215 -10.66 3.94 -9.31
CA VAL A 215 -10.30 4.90 -10.36
C VAL A 215 -9.67 6.15 -9.76
N TRP A 216 -8.49 6.51 -10.24
CA TRP A 216 -7.78 7.73 -9.90
C TRP A 216 -7.55 8.61 -11.12
N ASP A 217 -7.71 9.93 -10.99
CA ASP A 217 -7.21 10.90 -11.96
C ASP A 217 -5.85 11.47 -11.53
N ASN A 218 -5.16 12.13 -12.45
CA ASN A 218 -3.88 12.76 -12.16
C ASN A 218 -3.99 13.85 -11.07
N ALA A 219 -5.13 14.54 -10.97
CA ALA A 219 -5.32 15.59 -9.96
C ALA A 219 -5.33 14.99 -8.54
N GLN A 220 -5.98 13.87 -8.34
CA GLN A 220 -6.05 13.21 -7.05
C GLN A 220 -4.78 12.38 -6.77
N GLY A 221 -4.29 11.62 -7.75
CA GLY A 221 -3.11 10.78 -7.61
C GLY A 221 -1.84 11.57 -7.37
N VAL A 222 -1.45 12.45 -8.30
CA VAL A 222 -0.18 13.21 -8.23
C VAL A 222 -0.18 14.20 -7.06
N LYS A 223 -1.24 15.00 -6.93
CA LYS A 223 -1.32 15.95 -5.81
C LYS A 223 -1.57 15.29 -4.47
N GLY A 224 -2.32 14.20 -4.45
CA GLY A 224 -2.54 13.43 -3.26
C GLY A 224 -1.23 12.91 -2.67
N VAL A 225 -0.33 12.39 -3.52
CA VAL A 225 1.01 11.96 -3.12
C VAL A 225 1.85 13.12 -2.59
N GLU A 226 1.88 14.27 -3.27
CA GLU A 226 2.59 15.47 -2.80
C GLU A 226 2.01 15.98 -1.47
N TRP A 227 0.69 16.09 -1.36
CA TRP A 227 0.01 16.55 -0.17
C TRP A 227 0.24 15.63 1.03
N ARG A 228 0.16 14.33 0.81
CA ARG A 228 0.39 13.29 1.79
C ARG A 228 1.76 13.40 2.44
N PHE A 229 2.81 13.50 1.64
CA PHE A 229 4.16 13.63 2.16
C PHE A 229 4.27 14.77 3.18
N TRP A 230 3.76 15.96 2.82
CA TRP A 230 3.86 17.13 3.69
C TRP A 230 2.96 17.05 4.92
N ASN A 231 1.77 16.49 4.79
CA ASN A 231 0.84 16.42 5.93
C ASN A 231 1.13 15.26 6.89
N VAL A 232 1.83 14.23 6.44
CA VAL A 232 2.36 13.20 7.34
C VAL A 232 3.62 13.68 8.04
N LEU A 233 4.52 14.33 7.30
CA LEU A 233 5.80 14.79 7.83
C LEU A 233 5.65 15.86 8.91
N LEU A 234 4.78 16.86 8.68
CA LEU A 234 4.65 18.01 9.58
C LEU A 234 4.17 17.66 10.99
N PRO A 235 3.12 16.83 11.18
CA PRO A 235 2.71 16.41 12.51
C PRO A 235 3.71 15.50 13.23
N LEU A 236 4.48 14.70 12.46
CA LEU A 236 5.57 13.94 13.03
C LEU A 236 6.63 14.85 13.62
N LEU A 237 6.93 15.97 12.96
CA LEU A 237 7.84 16.98 13.47
C LEU A 237 7.34 17.61 14.80
N ASP A 238 6.03 17.68 15.01
CA ASP A 238 5.44 18.26 16.21
C ASP A 238 5.52 17.37 17.45
N ARG A 239 5.43 16.05 17.25
CA ARG A 239 5.35 15.07 18.34
C ARG A 239 6.69 14.51 18.77
N VAL A 240 7.71 14.70 17.93
CA VAL A 240 9.00 14.07 18.15
C VAL A 240 9.96 15.02 18.85
N GLN A 241 10.21 14.76 20.12
CA GLN A 241 11.30 15.40 20.87
C GLN A 241 12.67 14.74 20.64
N ASN A 242 12.68 13.55 20.01
CA ASN A 242 13.87 12.72 19.84
C ASN A 242 14.74 13.16 18.64
N ASN A 243 16.03 13.33 18.87
CA ASN A 243 17.02 13.72 17.86
C ASN A 243 17.15 12.71 16.69
N LYS A 244 16.93 11.42 16.94
CA LYS A 244 17.01 10.35 15.93
C LYS A 244 15.95 10.51 14.84
N ILE A 245 14.73 10.85 15.23
CA ILE A 245 13.61 11.03 14.30
C ILE A 245 13.76 12.31 13.51
N TRP A 246 14.25 13.38 14.14
CA TRP A 246 14.62 14.58 13.40
C TRP A 246 15.66 14.28 12.32
N THR A 247 16.65 13.45 12.62
CA THR A 247 17.65 13.03 11.65
C THR A 247 17.05 12.22 10.51
N PHE A 248 16.15 11.27 10.82
CA PHE A 248 15.41 10.52 9.81
C PHE A 248 14.55 11.42 8.92
N LEU A 249 13.76 12.32 9.51
CA LEU A 249 12.88 13.22 8.78
C LEU A 249 13.65 14.30 7.99
N ILE A 250 14.78 14.78 8.50
CA ILE A 250 15.69 15.70 7.78
C ILE A 250 16.34 15.00 6.59
N ASN A 251 16.64 13.72 6.71
CA ASN A 251 17.19 12.94 5.60
C ASN A 251 16.14 12.56 4.55
N LEU A 252 14.88 12.39 4.96
CA LEU A 252 13.75 12.28 4.04
C LEU A 252 13.39 13.60 3.38
N CYS A 253 13.71 14.74 4.04
CA CYS A 253 13.36 16.06 3.57
C CYS A 253 14.64 16.88 3.27
N PRO A 254 14.91 17.19 2.02
CA PRO A 254 16.19 17.68 1.52
C PRO A 254 16.50 19.15 1.78
N VAL A 255 15.89 19.79 2.73
CA VAL A 255 16.03 21.24 2.88
C VAL A 255 16.98 21.59 4.02
N ARG A 256 18.16 22.13 3.72
CA ARG A 256 19.08 22.74 4.72
C ARG A 256 18.38 23.74 5.65
N LEU A 257 17.27 24.34 5.19
CA LEU A 257 16.41 25.22 5.99
C LEU A 257 15.90 24.54 7.26
N PHE A 258 15.57 23.24 7.20
CA PHE A 258 15.14 22.47 8.39
C PHE A 258 16.28 22.27 9.39
N LYS A 259 17.53 22.15 8.92
CA LYS A 259 18.71 22.09 9.81
C LYS A 259 18.90 23.42 10.55
N LEU A 260 18.63 24.56 9.91
CA LEU A 260 18.70 25.89 10.52
C LEU A 260 17.57 26.15 11.54
N LEU A 261 16.41 25.53 11.35
CA LEU A 261 15.26 25.66 12.25
C LEU A 261 15.30 24.68 13.44
N LYS A 262 16.30 23.79 13.50
CA LYS A 262 16.49 22.84 14.61
C LYS A 262 16.44 23.48 16.01
N PRO A 263 17.08 24.65 16.26
CA PRO A 263 17.06 25.30 17.57
C PRO A 263 15.71 25.92 17.96
N VAL A 264 14.84 26.24 17.00
CA VAL A 264 13.54 26.93 17.21
C VAL A 264 12.33 26.03 16.93
N ARG A 265 12.55 24.72 16.83
CA ARG A 265 11.55 23.71 16.45
C ARG A 265 10.28 23.68 17.32
N SER A 266 10.38 24.06 18.57
CA SER A 266 9.26 24.08 19.53
C SER A 266 8.32 25.27 19.36
N ARG A 267 8.67 26.27 18.54
CA ARG A 267 7.87 27.49 18.42
C ARG A 267 6.84 27.37 17.29
N SER A 268 5.58 27.62 17.59
CA SER A 268 4.44 27.51 16.63
C SER A 268 4.64 28.34 15.36
N TRP A 269 5.29 29.51 15.43
CA TRP A 269 5.56 30.34 14.27
C TRP A 269 6.57 29.73 13.28
N ALA A 270 7.59 28.99 13.79
CA ALA A 270 8.55 28.30 12.92
C ALA A 270 7.86 27.21 12.10
N LYS A 271 6.92 26.49 12.71
CA LYS A 271 6.08 25.50 12.03
C LYS A 271 5.21 26.16 10.97
N TRP A 272 4.55 27.25 11.30
CA TRP A 272 3.73 28.02 10.35
C TRP A 272 4.53 28.51 9.14
N ILE A 273 5.75 29.03 9.36
CA ILE A 273 6.66 29.44 8.27
C ILE A 273 7.00 28.26 7.38
N ILE A 274 7.36 27.10 7.95
CA ILE A 274 7.69 25.89 7.20
C ILE A 274 6.50 25.45 6.33
N VAL A 275 5.31 25.36 6.92
CA VAL A 275 4.08 24.98 6.21
C VAL A 275 3.75 25.95 5.09
N THR A 276 3.83 27.24 5.38
CA THR A 276 3.52 28.31 4.41
C THR A 276 4.53 28.31 3.27
N PHE A 277 5.82 28.18 3.57
CA PHE A 277 6.89 28.09 2.58
C PHE A 277 6.73 26.87 1.66
N ILE A 278 6.40 25.70 2.22
CA ILE A 278 6.13 24.47 1.47
C ILE A 278 4.92 24.66 0.55
N LYS A 279 3.83 25.25 1.05
CA LYS A 279 2.63 25.55 0.24
C LYS A 279 2.93 26.54 -0.90
N MET A 280 3.79 27.52 -0.66
CA MET A 280 4.17 28.56 -1.65
C MET A 280 5.12 28.04 -2.73
N THR A 281 6.00 27.10 -2.43
CA THR A 281 7.10 26.67 -3.31
C THR A 281 6.72 25.57 -4.31
N ARG A 282 5.46 25.24 -4.47
CA ARG A 282 4.97 24.18 -5.38
C ARG A 282 5.60 22.80 -5.15
N GLY A 283 5.96 22.47 -3.90
CA GLY A 283 6.30 21.12 -3.43
C GLY A 283 7.46 20.46 -4.19
N SER A 284 7.15 19.46 -5.01
CA SER A 284 8.16 18.62 -5.69
C SER A 284 9.12 19.39 -6.60
N ALA A 285 8.67 20.44 -7.30
CA ALA A 285 9.54 21.22 -8.18
C ALA A 285 10.63 21.99 -7.40
N PHE A 286 10.28 22.50 -6.21
CA PHE A 286 11.26 23.14 -5.33
C PHE A 286 12.29 22.12 -4.81
N MET A 287 11.83 20.93 -4.41
CA MET A 287 12.68 19.86 -3.93
C MET A 287 13.69 19.42 -4.99
N VAL A 288 13.22 19.14 -6.20
CA VAL A 288 14.07 18.78 -7.34
C VAL A 288 15.12 19.85 -7.60
N LYS A 289 14.76 21.13 -7.49
CA LYS A 289 15.70 22.26 -7.66
C LYS A 289 16.76 22.31 -6.55
N GLN A 290 16.40 22.04 -5.29
CA GLN A 290 17.37 22.00 -4.18
C GLN A 290 18.38 20.87 -4.36
N ILE A 291 17.91 19.71 -4.86
CA ILE A 291 18.76 18.58 -5.19
C ILE A 291 19.74 18.93 -6.31
N ALA A 292 19.24 19.55 -7.39
CA ALA A 292 20.08 19.98 -8.51
C ALA A 292 21.19 20.97 -8.08
N GLN A 293 20.98 21.70 -6.98
CA GLN A 293 21.96 22.60 -6.39
C GLN A 293 22.95 21.92 -5.41
N GLY A 294 22.95 20.58 -5.33
CA GLY A 294 23.83 19.83 -4.43
C GLY A 294 23.53 20.02 -2.93
N LYS A 295 22.33 20.56 -2.61
CA LYS A 295 21.95 20.91 -1.23
C LYS A 295 21.32 19.74 -0.46
N GLN A 296 21.27 18.55 -1.07
CA GLN A 296 20.68 17.35 -0.49
C GLN A 296 21.58 16.13 -0.68
N GLU A 297 21.69 15.34 0.37
CA GLU A 297 22.29 14.01 0.32
C GLU A 297 21.37 13.06 -0.48
N GLU A 298 21.97 12.10 -1.16
CA GLU A 298 21.25 11.04 -1.83
C GLU A 298 20.67 10.09 -0.79
N THR A 299 19.37 9.84 -0.87
CA THR A 299 18.68 8.85 -0.03
C THR A 299 18.16 7.72 -0.91
N LYS A 300 18.21 6.48 -0.37
CA LYS A 300 17.77 5.29 -1.08
C LYS A 300 16.60 4.65 -0.36
N SER A 301 15.57 4.32 -1.09
CA SER A 301 14.38 3.65 -0.57
C SER A 301 14.15 2.32 -1.27
N MET A 302 13.69 1.31 -0.52
CA MET A 302 13.42 -0.01 -1.06
C MET A 302 11.99 -0.46 -0.75
N PRO A 303 11.12 -0.55 -1.77
CA PRO A 303 9.85 -1.24 -1.62
C PRO A 303 10.09 -2.76 -1.58
N VAL A 304 9.88 -3.36 -0.43
CA VAL A 304 10.06 -4.81 -0.23
C VAL A 304 8.76 -5.56 -0.57
N SER A 305 7.64 -5.04 -0.12
CA SER A 305 6.34 -5.56 -0.53
C SER A 305 6.03 -5.26 -2.01
N PRO A 306 5.18 -6.07 -2.67
CA PRO A 306 4.97 -5.97 -4.11
C PRO A 306 4.34 -4.64 -4.57
N LEU A 307 4.79 -4.11 -5.73
CA LEU A 307 4.27 -2.89 -6.35
C LEU A 307 2.83 -3.02 -6.86
N PHE A 308 2.36 -4.23 -7.15
CA PHE A 308 0.94 -4.41 -7.47
C PHE A 308 0.02 -4.18 -6.27
N TYR A 309 0.58 -4.02 -5.07
CA TYR A 309 -0.15 -3.65 -3.88
C TYR A 309 -0.21 -2.13 -3.72
N SER A 310 -1.42 -1.58 -3.56
CA SER A 310 -1.67 -0.13 -3.61
C SER A 310 -0.84 0.70 -2.62
N ALA A 311 -0.62 0.18 -1.41
CA ALA A 311 0.16 0.88 -0.39
C ALA A 311 1.62 1.03 -0.79
N THR A 312 2.24 -0.05 -1.31
CA THR A 312 3.64 -0.06 -1.75
C THR A 312 3.83 0.84 -2.97
N TYR A 313 2.98 0.69 -3.96
CA TYR A 313 2.97 1.52 -5.15
C TYR A 313 2.86 3.01 -4.78
N MET A 314 1.88 3.39 -3.99
CA MET A 314 1.68 4.80 -3.59
C MET A 314 2.85 5.35 -2.77
N GLN A 315 3.45 4.55 -1.88
CA GLN A 315 4.63 4.96 -1.12
C GLN A 315 5.86 5.13 -2.02
N THR A 316 6.06 4.22 -2.98
CA THR A 316 7.15 4.31 -3.96
C THR A 316 7.05 5.59 -4.77
N PHE A 317 5.85 5.92 -5.27
CA PHE A 317 5.63 7.18 -5.97
C PHE A 317 5.82 8.42 -5.06
N THR A 318 5.44 8.32 -3.78
CA THR A 318 5.73 9.39 -2.80
C THR A 318 7.24 9.60 -2.66
N ASN A 319 8.00 8.53 -2.53
CA ASN A 319 9.45 8.58 -2.42
C ASN A 319 10.10 9.17 -3.68
N ILE A 320 9.63 8.78 -4.86
CA ILE A 320 10.13 9.30 -6.14
C ILE A 320 9.81 10.78 -6.33
N VAL A 321 8.55 11.17 -6.16
CA VAL A 321 8.07 12.51 -6.56
C VAL A 321 8.27 13.55 -5.47
N ALA A 322 8.09 13.18 -4.22
CA ALA A 322 8.17 14.11 -3.09
C ALA A 322 9.53 14.10 -2.40
N CYS A 323 10.16 12.93 -2.26
CA CYS A 323 11.47 12.79 -1.61
C CYS A 323 12.64 12.74 -2.61
N VAL A 324 12.36 12.42 -3.87
CA VAL A 324 13.38 12.25 -4.93
C VAL A 324 14.48 11.26 -4.51
N THR A 325 14.06 10.11 -3.96
CA THR A 325 14.96 9.05 -3.56
C THR A 325 15.35 8.17 -4.74
N THR A 326 16.53 7.58 -4.68
CA THR A 326 16.88 6.45 -5.54
C THR A 326 16.13 5.21 -5.05
N THR A 327 15.38 4.57 -5.95
CA THR A 327 14.63 3.34 -5.63
C THR A 327 15.50 2.12 -5.88
N VAL A 328 15.62 1.28 -4.85
CA VAL A 328 16.37 0.01 -4.93
C VAL A 328 15.38 -1.15 -4.96
N PHE A 329 15.49 -2.02 -5.94
CA PHE A 329 14.73 -3.26 -6.00
C PHE A 329 15.61 -4.46 -5.66
N LEU A 330 15.01 -5.45 -5.00
CA LEU A 330 15.65 -6.75 -4.82
C LEU A 330 15.83 -7.43 -6.19
N SER A 331 16.86 -8.25 -6.33
CA SER A 331 17.08 -9.05 -7.54
C SER A 331 15.96 -10.08 -7.72
N THR A 332 15.53 -10.69 -6.61
CA THR A 332 14.40 -11.62 -6.54
C THR A 332 13.42 -11.10 -5.51
N THR A 333 12.18 -10.87 -5.88
CA THR A 333 11.17 -10.30 -4.98
C THR A 333 10.29 -11.38 -4.35
N TYR A 334 10.13 -12.52 -5.04
CA TYR A 334 9.31 -13.63 -4.57
C TYR A 334 9.95 -14.99 -4.88
N PRO A 335 9.93 -15.94 -3.93
CA PRO A 335 9.52 -15.75 -2.55
C PRO A 335 10.43 -14.77 -1.79
N PHE A 336 9.88 -14.09 -0.78
CA PHE A 336 10.63 -13.11 0.01
C PHE A 336 11.82 -13.76 0.74
N ASN A 337 12.99 -13.17 0.60
CA ASN A 337 14.23 -13.62 1.20
C ASN A 337 14.83 -12.52 2.08
N SER A 338 14.73 -12.69 3.40
CA SER A 338 15.21 -11.72 4.39
C SER A 338 16.75 -11.56 4.38
N ARG A 339 17.49 -12.62 4.10
CA ARG A 339 18.95 -12.56 3.97
C ARG A 339 19.36 -11.69 2.78
N GLN A 340 18.77 -11.93 1.60
CA GLN A 340 19.00 -11.10 0.41
C GLN A 340 18.65 -9.62 0.67
N LEU A 341 17.58 -9.37 1.44
CA LEU A 341 17.20 -8.02 1.83
C LEU A 341 18.31 -7.37 2.64
N LEU A 342 18.80 -8.00 3.71
CA LEU A 342 19.83 -7.44 4.60
C LEU A 342 21.15 -7.21 3.86
N GLU A 343 21.58 -8.17 3.03
CA GLU A 343 22.76 -8.03 2.16
C GLU A 343 22.60 -6.88 1.15
N THR A 344 21.39 -6.65 0.65
CA THR A 344 21.13 -5.54 -0.28
C THR A 344 21.11 -4.20 0.46
N ILE A 345 20.55 -4.12 1.67
CA ILE A 345 20.61 -2.91 2.51
C ILE A 345 22.07 -2.54 2.80
N GLU A 346 22.88 -3.52 3.19
CA GLU A 346 24.28 -3.34 3.46
C GLU A 346 25.07 -2.85 2.23
N ARG A 347 24.93 -3.56 1.11
CA ARG A 347 25.65 -3.26 -0.14
C ARG A 347 25.27 -1.91 -0.72
N GLU A 348 23.97 -1.62 -0.80
CA GLU A 348 23.46 -0.41 -1.44
C GLU A 348 23.33 0.77 -0.47
N LYS A 349 23.54 0.56 0.83
CA LYS A 349 23.37 1.56 1.89
C LYS A 349 21.97 2.18 1.84
N VAL A 350 20.94 1.34 1.91
CA VAL A 350 19.53 1.74 1.88
C VAL A 350 19.15 2.47 3.15
N ASP A 351 18.44 3.60 3.04
CA ASP A 351 18.02 4.41 4.19
C ASP A 351 16.68 3.96 4.77
N ASN A 352 15.74 3.55 3.92
CA ASN A 352 14.42 3.13 4.37
C ASN A 352 13.81 2.03 3.48
N ILE A 353 12.99 1.20 4.11
CA ILE A 353 12.25 0.14 3.42
C ILE A 353 10.74 0.28 3.63
N MET A 354 9.96 -0.28 2.71
CA MET A 354 8.52 -0.42 2.82
C MET A 354 8.14 -1.90 2.89
N ILE A 355 7.40 -2.27 3.94
CA ILE A 355 6.93 -3.65 4.19
C ILE A 355 5.42 -3.69 4.47
N ASN A 356 4.87 -4.88 4.59
CA ASN A 356 3.48 -5.12 5.02
C ASN A 356 3.46 -5.97 6.31
N GLY A 357 3.59 -5.29 7.46
CA GLY A 357 3.42 -5.87 8.80
C GLY A 357 4.31 -7.07 9.10
N ASP A 358 3.76 -7.97 9.92
CA ASP A 358 4.47 -9.15 10.45
C ASP A 358 4.97 -10.11 9.37
N ALA A 359 4.26 -10.21 8.25
CA ALA A 359 4.62 -11.13 7.17
C ALA A 359 6.04 -10.90 6.61
N PHE A 360 6.52 -9.66 6.67
CA PHE A 360 7.87 -9.29 6.26
C PHE A 360 8.78 -9.05 7.47
N ALA A 361 8.25 -8.46 8.54
CA ALA A 361 9.06 -8.08 9.69
C ALA A 361 9.55 -9.30 10.49
N MET A 362 8.73 -10.35 10.63
CA MET A 362 9.14 -11.55 11.36
C MET A 362 10.32 -12.27 10.71
N PRO A 363 10.31 -12.59 9.40
CA PRO A 363 11.48 -13.19 8.74
C PRO A 363 12.74 -12.33 8.84
N ILE A 364 12.61 -10.98 8.87
CA ILE A 364 13.76 -10.09 9.07
C ILE A 364 14.33 -10.23 10.48
N VAL A 365 13.48 -10.26 11.50
CA VAL A 365 13.88 -10.46 12.90
C VAL A 365 14.54 -11.82 13.07
N ASP A 366 13.95 -12.87 12.49
CA ASP A 366 14.46 -14.24 12.56
C ASP A 366 15.87 -14.33 11.92
N GLU A 367 16.07 -13.74 10.73
CA GLU A 367 17.38 -13.72 10.07
C GLU A 367 18.43 -12.92 10.86
N LEU A 368 18.05 -11.80 11.46
CA LEU A 368 18.97 -11.02 12.31
C LEU A 368 19.42 -11.81 13.55
N LYS A 369 18.50 -12.55 14.19
CA LYS A 369 18.82 -13.43 15.33
C LYS A 369 19.75 -14.56 14.89
N LYS A 370 19.38 -15.27 13.83
CA LYS A 370 20.17 -16.36 13.25
C LYS A 370 21.58 -15.91 12.86
N ALA A 371 21.70 -14.77 12.21
CA ALA A 371 23.01 -14.20 11.85
C ALA A 371 23.88 -13.97 13.08
N LYS A 372 23.30 -13.43 14.17
CA LYS A 372 23.99 -13.21 15.44
C LYS A 372 24.48 -14.53 16.07
N GLU A 373 23.65 -15.56 16.05
CA GLU A 373 24.00 -16.91 16.55
C GLU A 373 25.12 -17.55 15.72
N GLU A 374 25.12 -17.33 14.41
CA GLU A 374 26.15 -17.82 13.49
C GLU A 374 27.44 -16.96 13.49
N GLY A 375 27.51 -15.91 14.31
CA GLY A 375 28.63 -14.98 14.32
C GLY A 375 28.72 -14.07 13.07
N ARG A 376 27.67 -14.01 12.26
CA ARG A 376 27.58 -13.10 11.11
C ARG A 376 27.06 -11.74 11.54
N THR A 377 27.57 -10.69 10.91
CA THR A 377 27.13 -9.32 11.13
C THR A 377 26.79 -8.66 9.81
N TYR A 378 25.81 -7.75 9.83
CA TYR A 378 25.47 -6.89 8.71
C TYR A 378 25.74 -5.42 9.08
N ASP A 379 26.37 -4.64 8.19
CA ASP A 379 26.50 -3.19 8.36
C ASP A 379 25.19 -2.49 7.93
N LEU A 380 24.28 -2.34 8.87
CA LEU A 380 22.96 -1.75 8.68
C LEU A 380 22.85 -0.32 9.22
N VAL A 381 23.97 0.39 9.44
CA VAL A 381 23.97 1.75 9.99
C VAL A 381 23.24 2.75 9.08
N SER A 382 23.23 2.51 7.77
CA SER A 382 22.47 3.31 6.80
C SER A 382 20.97 3.16 6.95
N TRP A 383 20.49 1.99 7.37
CA TRP A 383 19.06 1.70 7.49
C TRP A 383 18.46 2.40 8.71
N ARG A 384 17.63 3.42 8.47
CA ARG A 384 17.10 4.32 9.50
C ARG A 384 15.58 4.27 9.62
N GLY A 385 14.88 3.74 8.61
CA GLY A 385 13.43 3.75 8.61
C GLY A 385 12.77 2.51 8.04
N VAL A 386 11.66 2.12 8.67
CA VAL A 386 10.75 1.10 8.17
C VAL A 386 9.35 1.68 8.11
N ILE A 387 8.74 1.67 6.93
CA ILE A 387 7.36 2.06 6.73
C ILE A 387 6.55 0.79 6.51
N SER A 388 5.47 0.59 7.27
CA SER A 388 4.56 -0.53 7.11
C SER A 388 3.15 -0.04 6.81
N SER A 389 2.40 -0.77 5.99
CA SER A 389 1.01 -0.45 5.66
C SER A 389 0.22 -1.69 5.27
N GLY A 390 -1.11 -1.59 5.41
CA GLY A 390 -2.07 -2.53 4.84
C GLY A 390 -2.26 -3.84 5.58
N VAL A 391 -1.30 -4.23 6.40
CA VAL A 391 -1.38 -5.36 7.34
C VAL A 391 -0.93 -4.87 8.70
N ARG A 392 -1.65 -5.28 9.73
CA ARG A 392 -1.32 -4.90 11.09
C ARG A 392 0.05 -5.45 11.50
N TRP A 393 0.86 -4.60 12.09
CA TRP A 393 2.18 -4.95 12.61
C TRP A 393 2.13 -5.09 14.13
N SER A 394 2.44 -6.28 14.64
CA SER A 394 2.31 -6.58 16.06
C SER A 394 3.33 -5.80 16.92
N PRO A 395 2.94 -5.33 18.11
CA PRO A 395 3.84 -4.61 19.02
C PRO A 395 5.06 -5.43 19.43
N ARG A 396 4.92 -6.75 19.55
CA ARG A 396 6.03 -7.65 19.87
C ARG A 396 7.14 -7.59 18.82
N VAL A 397 6.77 -7.78 17.54
CA VAL A 397 7.75 -7.80 16.44
C VAL A 397 8.39 -6.43 16.24
N LYS A 398 7.64 -5.34 16.43
CA LYS A 398 8.20 -3.98 16.43
C LYS A 398 9.29 -3.81 17.49
N ARG A 399 9.04 -4.27 18.73
CA ARG A 399 10.03 -4.19 19.83
C ARG A 399 11.27 -5.01 19.54
N GLU A 400 11.11 -6.25 19.12
CA GLU A 400 12.22 -7.12 18.77
C GLU A 400 13.09 -6.50 17.68
N LEU A 401 12.49 -5.94 16.64
CA LEU A 401 13.25 -5.26 15.58
C LEU A 401 14.00 -4.02 16.08
N CYS A 402 13.36 -3.19 16.95
CA CYS A 402 14.02 -2.03 17.54
C CYS A 402 15.12 -2.39 18.55
N GLN A 403 15.00 -3.51 19.25
CA GLN A 403 16.07 -4.01 20.14
C GLN A 403 17.30 -4.48 19.35
N LEU A 404 17.08 -5.11 18.19
CA LEU A 404 18.15 -5.54 17.30
C LEU A 404 18.78 -4.38 16.54
N LEU A 405 17.98 -3.38 16.16
CA LEU A 405 18.37 -2.23 15.35
C LEU A 405 17.87 -0.91 15.99
N PRO A 406 18.52 -0.43 17.05
CA PRO A 406 18.04 0.71 17.84
C PRO A 406 18.06 2.05 17.08
N GLN A 407 18.71 2.13 15.91
CA GLN A 407 18.69 3.30 15.05
C GLN A 407 17.40 3.43 14.23
N LEU A 408 16.56 2.38 14.13
CA LEU A 408 15.38 2.38 13.30
C LEU A 408 14.28 3.29 13.84
N VAL A 409 13.61 3.94 12.91
CA VAL A 409 12.32 4.62 13.10
C VAL A 409 11.25 3.79 12.40
N ILE A 410 10.28 3.33 13.16
CA ILE A 410 9.15 2.56 12.64
C ILE A 410 7.97 3.50 12.38
N VAL A 411 7.43 3.44 11.16
CA VAL A 411 6.26 4.20 10.73
C VAL A 411 5.18 3.21 10.29
N ASP A 412 4.12 3.09 11.08
CA ASP A 412 2.97 2.26 10.74
C ASP A 412 1.86 3.13 10.14
N THR A 413 1.37 2.78 8.96
CA THR A 413 0.41 3.62 8.23
C THR A 413 -0.91 2.89 8.01
N TYR A 414 -2.01 3.62 8.22
CA TYR A 414 -3.36 3.17 7.94
C TYR A 414 -3.87 3.80 6.65
N GLY A 415 -4.50 3.00 5.80
CA GLY A 415 -5.09 3.47 4.55
C GLY A 415 -5.73 2.36 3.74
N CYS A 416 -6.36 2.73 2.67
CA CYS A 416 -6.88 1.80 1.66
C CYS A 416 -6.68 2.36 0.25
N THR A 417 -7.05 1.58 -0.75
CA THR A 417 -6.87 1.94 -2.15
C THR A 417 -7.68 3.18 -2.56
N GLU A 418 -8.78 3.47 -1.89
CA GLU A 418 -9.72 4.55 -2.22
C GLU A 418 -9.31 5.93 -1.71
N PHE A 419 -8.39 5.99 -0.76
CA PHE A 419 -7.80 7.27 -0.38
C PHE A 419 -6.30 7.15 -0.24
N THR A 420 -5.58 8.22 -0.57
CA THR A 420 -4.14 8.23 -0.33
C THR A 420 -3.92 8.06 1.16
N PRO A 421 -3.27 6.96 1.60
CA PRO A 421 -3.10 6.70 3.02
C PRO A 421 -2.40 7.90 3.64
N ALA A 422 -3.09 8.51 4.55
CA ALA A 422 -2.69 9.79 5.07
C ALA A 422 -2.09 9.68 6.43
N TYR A 423 -2.17 8.56 7.07
CA TYR A 423 -1.73 8.52 8.45
C TYR A 423 -0.88 7.35 8.76
N SER A 424 0.29 7.76 9.03
CA SER A 424 1.10 7.14 10.02
C SER A 424 0.66 7.66 11.38
N SER A 425 0.24 6.81 12.28
CA SER A 425 0.81 6.97 13.57
C SER A 425 2.26 6.61 13.36
N ALA A 426 3.13 7.58 13.38
CA ALA A 426 4.46 7.30 13.80
C ALA A 426 4.31 6.85 15.24
N ALA A 427 4.12 5.57 15.45
CA ALA A 427 4.54 4.96 16.68
C ALA A 427 6.07 4.99 16.59
N VAL A 428 6.60 6.16 16.85
CA VAL A 428 7.96 6.26 17.32
C VAL A 428 7.89 5.60 18.66
N LEU A 429 8.40 4.38 18.66
CA LEU A 429 8.52 3.62 19.86
C LEU A 429 9.65 4.24 20.69
N GLU A 430 9.31 5.30 21.42
CA GLU A 430 9.99 5.56 22.69
C GLU A 430 9.51 4.46 23.63
N ASP A 431 10.42 3.87 24.39
CA ASP A 431 10.15 2.74 25.31
C ASP A 431 8.94 2.95 26.23
N ASN A 432 8.50 4.21 26.41
CA ASN A 432 7.39 4.63 27.24
C ASN A 432 6.02 4.67 26.53
N ASP A 433 5.97 4.60 25.20
CA ASP A 433 4.71 4.70 24.43
C ASP A 433 4.16 3.35 23.97
N MET A 434 4.90 2.29 24.21
CA MET A 434 4.43 0.93 23.97
C MET A 434 3.68 0.43 25.17
N PRO A 435 2.43 0.02 25.03
CA PRO A 435 1.76 -0.68 26.12
C PRO A 435 2.59 -1.93 26.46
N PRO A 436 2.87 -2.18 27.76
CA PRO A 436 3.55 -3.40 28.17
C PRO A 436 2.83 -4.63 27.63
N VAL A 437 3.57 -5.70 27.35
CA VAL A 437 2.97 -6.98 26.96
C VAL A 437 1.99 -7.37 28.05
N GLY A 438 0.71 -7.52 27.70
CA GLY A 438 -0.35 -7.78 28.68
C GLY A 438 -1.07 -6.55 29.27
N ALA A 439 -0.65 -5.31 28.94
CA ALA A 439 -1.43 -4.13 29.31
C ALA A 439 -2.75 -4.12 28.56
N THR A 440 -3.77 -4.12 29.38
CA THR A 440 -5.20 -4.13 29.07
C THR A 440 -5.61 -3.73 27.67
N LEU A 441 -6.23 -4.60 27.09
CA LEU A 441 -6.94 -4.83 25.83
C LEU A 441 -7.68 -3.64 25.18
N ARG A 442 -7.74 -2.47 25.76
CA ARG A 442 -8.40 -1.28 25.20
C ARG A 442 -7.54 -0.42 24.26
N ALA A 443 -6.24 -0.71 24.13
CA ALA A 443 -5.32 0.02 23.24
C ALA A 443 -4.82 -0.83 22.05
N LYS A 444 -5.63 -1.72 21.54
CA LYS A 444 -5.20 -2.87 20.76
C LYS A 444 -5.29 -2.76 19.25
N GLY A 445 -6.03 -1.82 18.79
CA GLY A 445 -5.98 -1.41 17.40
C GLY A 445 -4.70 -0.63 17.10
N GLY A 446 -4.23 -0.61 15.87
CA GLY A 446 -3.24 0.38 15.47
C GLY A 446 -3.72 1.76 15.93
N LEU A 447 -2.88 2.52 16.64
CA LEU A 447 -3.20 3.87 17.09
C LEU A 447 -2.74 4.84 16.01
N TYR A 448 -3.69 5.53 15.37
CA TYR A 448 -3.39 6.42 14.25
C TYR A 448 -3.77 7.86 14.63
N SER A 449 -2.85 8.79 14.45
CA SER A 449 -3.14 10.21 14.62
C SER A 449 -4.26 10.67 13.71
N ILE A 450 -5.36 11.13 14.27
CA ILE A 450 -6.39 11.82 13.51
C ILE A 450 -5.97 13.27 13.35
N GLN A 451 -5.83 13.67 12.10
CA GLN A 451 -5.69 15.08 11.73
C GLN A 451 -6.61 15.34 10.53
N ALA A 452 -7.13 16.56 10.48
CA ALA A 452 -7.90 16.93 9.29
C ALA A 452 -7.14 16.54 8.01
N PRO A 453 -7.74 15.83 7.07
CA PRO A 453 -9.18 15.79 6.82
C PRO A 453 -9.87 14.47 7.21
N PHE A 454 -9.47 13.80 8.28
CA PHE A 454 -10.07 12.53 8.69
C PHE A 454 -10.98 12.72 9.89
N LYS A 455 -12.03 11.91 9.94
CA LYS A 455 -13.04 11.92 11.00
C LYS A 455 -13.47 10.50 11.34
N VAL A 456 -14.01 10.32 12.53
CA VAL A 456 -14.76 9.13 12.89
C VAL A 456 -16.21 9.57 13.09
N ILE A 457 -17.13 8.97 12.33
CA ILE A 457 -18.53 9.36 12.30
C ILE A 457 -19.36 8.23 12.91
N ASN A 458 -20.14 8.57 13.93
CA ASN A 458 -21.13 7.66 14.50
C ASN A 458 -22.16 7.30 13.43
N ARG A 459 -22.38 5.99 13.19
CA ARG A 459 -23.25 5.50 12.09
C ARG A 459 -24.73 5.81 12.31
N GLU A 460 -25.16 5.91 13.58
CA GLU A 460 -26.55 6.13 13.94
C GLU A 460 -26.92 7.61 13.88
N THR A 461 -26.05 8.45 14.47
CA THR A 461 -26.32 9.89 14.57
C THR A 461 -25.82 10.69 13.38
N GLY A 462 -24.91 10.13 12.57
CA GLY A 462 -24.25 10.83 11.46
C GLY A 462 -23.30 11.96 11.90
N LYS A 463 -23.04 12.09 13.20
CA LYS A 463 -22.14 13.11 13.77
C LYS A 463 -20.76 12.56 14.03
N GLU A 464 -19.79 13.45 14.13
CA GLU A 464 -18.43 13.09 14.57
C GLU A 464 -18.48 12.60 16.02
N VAL A 465 -17.80 11.47 16.32
CA VAL A 465 -17.78 10.87 17.64
C VAL A 465 -17.11 11.79 18.67
N GLU A 466 -17.54 11.70 19.91
CA GLU A 466 -16.91 12.44 21.01
C GLU A 466 -15.56 11.80 21.38
N HIS A 467 -14.51 12.62 21.35
CA HIS A 467 -13.15 12.15 21.57
C HIS A 467 -12.90 11.78 23.04
N GLY A 468 -12.25 10.66 23.28
CA GLY A 468 -11.86 10.21 24.63
C GLY A 468 -12.95 9.47 25.39
N THR A 469 -14.15 9.33 24.85
CA THR A 469 -15.28 8.64 25.48
C THR A 469 -15.35 7.15 25.19
N GLY A 470 -14.67 6.71 24.10
CA GLY A 470 -14.80 5.36 23.55
C GLY A 470 -16.01 5.20 22.62
N GLU A 471 -16.70 6.30 22.27
CA GLU A 471 -17.80 6.26 21.30
C GLU A 471 -17.31 5.72 19.97
N MET A 472 -18.00 4.68 19.46
CA MET A 472 -17.67 3.98 18.25
C MET A 472 -18.23 4.67 17.01
N GLY A 473 -17.47 4.64 15.92
CA GLY A 473 -17.92 5.16 14.63
C GLY A 473 -17.12 4.61 13.48
N GLU A 474 -17.51 5.01 12.28
CA GLU A 474 -16.84 4.68 11.04
C GLU A 474 -15.76 5.71 10.70
N PHE A 475 -14.60 5.24 10.30
CA PHE A 475 -13.53 6.11 9.79
C PHE A 475 -13.90 6.66 8.41
N VAL A 476 -13.80 7.97 8.26
CA VAL A 476 -14.17 8.69 7.04
C VAL A 476 -12.99 9.54 6.57
N ALA A 477 -12.59 9.33 5.33
CA ALA A 477 -11.54 10.12 4.68
C ALA A 477 -12.13 11.25 3.83
N GLU A 478 -11.52 12.43 3.88
CA GLU A 478 -11.92 13.62 3.13
C GLU A 478 -10.77 14.12 2.26
N GLY A 479 -11.06 14.73 1.12
CA GLY A 479 -10.06 15.45 0.31
C GLY A 479 -9.55 14.66 -0.90
N TYR A 480 -8.31 14.18 -0.84
CA TYR A 480 -7.72 13.41 -1.95
C TYR A 480 -8.15 11.94 -1.89
N VAL A 481 -9.40 11.70 -2.28
CA VAL A 481 -10.01 10.37 -2.39
C VAL A 481 -10.21 10.02 -3.86
N ALA A 482 -10.24 8.73 -4.19
CA ALA A 482 -10.46 8.22 -5.54
C ALA A 482 -11.76 8.73 -6.16
N LEU A 483 -11.89 8.63 -7.47
CA LEU A 483 -13.11 9.03 -8.16
C LEU A 483 -14.27 8.06 -7.89
N GLY A 484 -13.98 6.80 -7.59
CA GLY A 484 -14.94 5.74 -7.31
C GLY A 484 -14.49 4.42 -7.85
N TYR A 485 -15.43 3.50 -8.04
CA TYR A 485 -15.19 2.16 -8.56
C TYR A 485 -15.52 2.06 -10.04
N TRP A 486 -14.66 1.42 -10.79
CA TRP A 486 -14.80 1.19 -12.22
C TRP A 486 -16.04 0.36 -12.52
N LYS A 487 -16.91 0.83 -13.42
CA LYS A 487 -18.19 0.17 -13.79
C LYS A 487 -19.12 -0.17 -12.61
N ARG A 488 -18.94 0.46 -11.44
CA ARG A 488 -19.74 0.19 -10.23
C ARG A 488 -20.32 1.48 -9.65
N PRO A 489 -21.35 2.08 -10.31
CA PRO A 489 -21.91 3.36 -9.87
C PRO A 489 -22.62 3.27 -8.52
N GLU A 490 -23.29 2.17 -8.22
CA GLU A 490 -24.04 2.02 -6.97
C GLU A 490 -23.11 1.87 -5.77
N GLU A 491 -22.04 1.05 -5.89
CA GLU A 491 -21.00 0.92 -4.87
C GLU A 491 -20.26 2.25 -4.68
N THR A 492 -20.04 2.97 -5.78
CA THR A 492 -19.44 4.31 -5.71
C THR A 492 -20.33 5.27 -4.90
N LYS A 493 -21.63 5.32 -5.15
CA LYS A 493 -22.58 6.17 -4.38
C LYS A 493 -22.65 5.76 -2.90
N LYS A 494 -22.58 4.47 -2.62
CA LYS A 494 -22.64 3.93 -1.27
C LYS A 494 -21.45 4.40 -0.42
N CYS A 495 -20.24 4.34 -0.98
CA CYS A 495 -19.00 4.62 -0.24
C CYS A 495 -18.50 6.06 -0.40
N PHE A 496 -18.76 6.71 -1.53
CA PHE A 496 -18.31 8.07 -1.80
C PHE A 496 -19.47 9.06 -1.73
N LYS A 497 -19.42 9.98 -0.79
CA LYS A 497 -20.48 10.98 -0.57
C LYS A 497 -19.91 12.40 -0.62
N VAL A 498 -20.71 13.35 -1.06
CA VAL A 498 -20.38 14.76 -1.02
C VAL A 498 -21.14 15.40 0.14
N VAL A 499 -20.38 15.89 1.13
CA VAL A 499 -20.92 16.61 2.29
C VAL A 499 -20.42 18.05 2.21
N GLY A 500 -21.35 18.99 2.08
CA GLY A 500 -21.01 20.38 1.80
C GLY A 500 -20.35 20.54 0.41
N ARG A 501 -19.11 20.99 0.39
CA ARG A 501 -18.29 21.17 -0.83
C ARG A 501 -17.17 20.14 -0.97
N ARG A 502 -17.13 19.12 -0.10
CA ARG A 502 -16.01 18.17 -0.02
C ARG A 502 -16.49 16.76 -0.26
N ARG A 503 -15.66 15.99 -0.93
CA ARG A 503 -15.90 14.57 -1.16
C ARG A 503 -15.31 13.76 -0.01
N HIS A 504 -16.10 12.81 0.46
CA HIS A 504 -15.75 11.90 1.55
C HIS A 504 -15.81 10.47 1.05
N PHE A 505 -14.93 9.66 1.57
CA PHE A 505 -14.94 8.22 1.42
C PHE A 505 -15.21 7.58 2.78
N PHE A 506 -16.25 6.77 2.85
CA PHE A 506 -16.63 5.97 4.00
C PHE A 506 -15.96 4.61 3.89
N THR A 507 -15.07 4.28 4.82
CA THR A 507 -14.14 3.16 4.69
C THR A 507 -14.78 1.80 5.02
N GLY A 508 -15.85 1.79 5.81
CA GLY A 508 -16.40 0.59 6.44
C GLY A 508 -15.60 0.11 7.65
N ASP A 509 -14.51 0.78 8.00
CA ASP A 509 -13.67 0.43 9.15
C ASP A 509 -14.19 1.13 10.41
N ASP A 510 -14.35 0.36 11.49
CA ASP A 510 -14.86 0.83 12.78
C ASP A 510 -13.73 1.11 13.78
N GLY A 511 -13.97 2.10 14.61
CA GLY A 511 -13.07 2.48 15.66
C GLY A 511 -13.58 3.67 16.47
N TYR A 512 -12.75 4.19 17.33
CA TYR A 512 -13.03 5.37 18.16
C TYR A 512 -11.84 6.32 18.19
N VAL A 513 -12.05 7.53 18.70
CA VAL A 513 -10.97 8.51 18.90
C VAL A 513 -10.64 8.58 20.37
N ASP A 514 -9.36 8.35 20.72
CA ASP A 514 -8.92 8.46 22.11
C ASP A 514 -8.70 9.93 22.55
N LYS A 515 -8.44 10.12 23.86
CA LYS A 515 -8.16 11.45 24.44
C LYS A 515 -6.91 12.16 23.86
N HIS A 516 -6.06 11.44 23.16
CA HIS A 516 -4.86 11.97 22.51
C HIS A 516 -5.07 12.24 21.00
N LEU A 517 -6.32 12.27 20.54
CA LEU A 517 -6.70 12.45 19.15
C LEU A 517 -6.09 11.37 18.24
N ARG A 518 -6.09 10.12 18.68
CA ARG A 518 -5.65 8.97 17.89
C ARG A 518 -6.84 8.11 17.52
N PHE A 519 -6.91 7.69 16.27
CA PHE A 519 -7.86 6.70 15.81
C PHE A 519 -7.43 5.32 16.30
N CYS A 520 -8.29 4.71 17.09
CA CYS A 520 -8.14 3.36 17.56
C CYS A 520 -8.95 2.45 16.65
N PHE A 521 -8.28 1.84 15.68
CA PHE A 521 -8.90 0.88 14.77
C PHE A 521 -9.29 -0.39 15.53
N VAL A 522 -10.54 -0.78 15.44
CA VAL A 522 -11.09 -1.97 16.12
C VAL A 522 -11.29 -3.12 15.12
N GLY A 523 -11.79 -2.83 13.95
CA GLY A 523 -11.99 -3.84 12.90
C GLY A 523 -12.78 -3.30 11.72
N LYS A 524 -13.06 -4.18 10.75
CA LYS A 524 -13.99 -3.86 9.67
C LYS A 524 -15.40 -4.17 10.11
N GLY A 525 -16.34 -3.28 9.82
CA GLY A 525 -17.74 -3.49 10.17
C GLY A 525 -18.36 -4.76 9.55
N GLY A 526 -17.76 -5.29 8.47
CA GLY A 526 -18.15 -6.56 7.85
C GLY A 526 -17.47 -7.81 8.43
N ASP A 527 -16.47 -7.66 9.30
CA ASP A 527 -15.75 -8.76 9.97
C ASP A 527 -16.18 -8.92 11.44
N VAL A 528 -17.28 -8.28 11.83
CA VAL A 528 -17.85 -8.38 13.18
C VAL A 528 -18.61 -9.68 13.28
N VAL A 529 -18.26 -10.50 14.27
CA VAL A 529 -18.95 -11.75 14.59
C VAL A 529 -20.03 -11.45 15.63
N SER A 530 -21.28 -11.87 15.37
CA SER A 530 -22.40 -11.63 16.26
C SER A 530 -22.67 -12.87 17.11
N ILE A 531 -22.23 -12.86 18.37
CA ILE A 531 -22.30 -13.99 19.30
C ILE A 531 -23.37 -13.70 20.33
N GLY A 532 -24.52 -14.38 20.24
CA GLY A 532 -25.62 -14.18 21.19
C GLY A 532 -26.12 -12.74 21.28
N GLY A 533 -25.99 -11.96 20.20
CA GLY A 533 -26.35 -10.54 20.15
C GLY A 533 -25.22 -9.57 20.48
N GLU A 534 -24.10 -10.07 21.00
CA GLU A 534 -22.90 -9.26 21.26
C GLU A 534 -22.00 -9.16 20.01
N LYS A 535 -21.46 -7.98 19.75
CA LYS A 535 -20.55 -7.74 18.61
C LYS A 535 -19.10 -8.01 19.02
N VAL A 536 -18.45 -8.98 18.39
CA VAL A 536 -17.07 -9.35 18.64
C VAL A 536 -16.20 -9.08 17.41
N TYR A 537 -15.12 -8.38 17.60
CA TYR A 537 -14.12 -8.15 16.56
C TYR A 537 -13.01 -9.20 16.65
N GLY A 538 -12.87 -10.04 15.63
CA GLY A 538 -11.88 -11.12 15.60
C GLY A 538 -10.45 -10.62 15.82
N GLU A 539 -10.13 -9.40 15.39
CA GLU A 539 -8.81 -8.77 15.58
C GLU A 539 -8.46 -8.58 17.06
N GLU A 540 -9.44 -8.28 17.93
CA GLU A 540 -9.22 -8.12 19.36
C GLU A 540 -8.81 -9.46 20.00
N VAL A 541 -9.49 -10.54 19.64
CA VAL A 541 -9.22 -11.88 20.14
C VAL A 541 -7.88 -12.40 19.60
N LYS A 542 -7.62 -12.17 18.32
CA LYS A 542 -6.34 -12.50 17.68
C LYS A 542 -5.14 -11.89 18.40
N ASP A 543 -5.25 -10.63 18.82
CA ASP A 543 -4.16 -9.95 19.52
C ASP A 543 -3.83 -10.59 20.86
N VAL A 544 -4.85 -11.05 21.58
CA VAL A 544 -4.63 -11.78 22.82
C VAL A 544 -3.90 -13.08 22.54
N ILE A 545 -4.36 -13.86 21.58
CA ILE A 545 -3.73 -15.13 21.20
C ILE A 545 -2.29 -14.90 20.75
N LYS A 546 -2.02 -13.89 19.92
CA LYS A 546 -0.67 -13.55 19.46
C LYS A 546 0.26 -13.05 20.58
N SER A 547 -0.26 -12.64 21.70
CA SER A 547 0.57 -12.26 22.85
C SER A 547 1.11 -13.49 23.62
N HIS A 548 0.56 -14.67 23.37
CA HIS A 548 1.05 -15.90 23.98
C HIS A 548 2.47 -16.24 23.51
N PRO A 549 3.42 -16.62 24.43
CA PRO A 549 4.83 -16.81 24.11
C PRO A 549 5.12 -17.84 23.01
N LYS A 550 4.32 -18.93 22.95
CA LYS A 550 4.48 -20.03 21.99
C LYS A 550 3.81 -19.77 20.63
N VAL A 551 2.96 -18.76 20.53
CA VAL A 551 2.24 -18.46 19.28
C VAL A 551 3.12 -17.63 18.35
N ARG A 552 3.26 -18.07 17.11
CA ARG A 552 3.90 -17.34 16.02
C ARG A 552 2.93 -16.33 15.42
N ASP A 553 1.76 -16.84 14.97
CA ASP A 553 0.70 -16.02 14.36
C ASP A 553 -0.68 -16.66 14.61
N ALA A 554 -1.74 -15.89 14.44
CA ALA A 554 -3.11 -16.35 14.62
C ALA A 554 -4.06 -15.58 13.71
N VAL A 555 -5.21 -16.18 13.43
CA VAL A 555 -6.36 -15.53 12.82
C VAL A 555 -7.63 -16.00 13.53
N VAL A 556 -8.61 -15.11 13.64
CA VAL A 556 -9.91 -15.43 14.27
C VAL A 556 -11.00 -15.08 13.28
N ILE A 557 -11.88 -16.04 13.03
CA ILE A 557 -13.03 -15.88 12.13
C ILE A 557 -14.32 -16.32 12.83
N GLY A 558 -15.45 -15.76 12.38
CA GLY A 558 -16.78 -16.22 12.74
C GLY A 558 -17.23 -17.35 11.83
N VAL A 559 -17.86 -18.35 12.43
CA VAL A 559 -18.55 -19.43 11.72
C VAL A 559 -20.00 -19.54 12.21
N PRO A 560 -20.93 -20.03 11.39
CA PRO A 560 -22.29 -20.26 11.86
C PRO A 560 -22.34 -21.16 13.09
N ASP A 561 -23.20 -20.82 14.05
CA ASP A 561 -23.45 -21.62 15.27
C ASP A 561 -24.95 -21.68 15.58
N GLU A 562 -25.48 -22.88 15.79
CA GLU A 562 -26.92 -23.08 15.97
C GLU A 562 -27.49 -22.36 17.21
N LYS A 563 -26.71 -22.23 18.28
CA LYS A 563 -27.17 -21.62 19.55
C LYS A 563 -26.89 -20.15 19.68
N LEU A 564 -25.76 -19.70 19.14
CA LEU A 564 -25.27 -18.36 19.34
C LEU A 564 -25.40 -17.47 18.07
N GLY A 565 -25.89 -18.05 16.96
CA GLY A 565 -25.90 -17.43 15.64
C GLY A 565 -24.55 -17.55 14.96
N GLU A 566 -23.48 -17.09 15.61
CA GLU A 566 -22.09 -17.30 15.18
C GLU A 566 -21.21 -17.66 16.38
N ALA A 567 -20.10 -18.35 16.11
CA ALA A 567 -19.05 -18.65 17.07
C ALA A 567 -17.67 -18.28 16.54
N LEU A 568 -16.72 -18.02 17.44
CA LEU A 568 -15.33 -17.73 17.05
C LEU A 568 -14.55 -19.04 16.89
N VAL A 569 -13.79 -19.08 15.81
CA VAL A 569 -12.75 -20.09 15.57
C VAL A 569 -11.39 -19.38 15.51
N ALA A 570 -10.45 -19.84 16.33
CA ALA A 570 -9.07 -19.41 16.27
C ALA A 570 -8.24 -20.43 15.48
N VAL A 571 -7.56 -19.97 14.41
CA VAL A 571 -6.57 -20.79 13.70
C VAL A 571 -5.20 -20.24 14.02
N ILE A 572 -4.31 -21.09 14.55
CA ILE A 572 -3.06 -20.70 15.21
C ILE A 572 -1.88 -21.40 14.55
N GLU A 573 -0.87 -20.61 14.23
CA GLU A 573 0.48 -21.07 13.87
C GLU A 573 1.38 -20.94 15.08
N LEU A 574 1.97 -22.04 15.53
CA LEU A 574 2.92 -22.07 16.64
C LEU A 574 4.33 -21.73 16.16
N LYS A 575 5.19 -21.33 17.09
CA LYS A 575 6.63 -21.23 16.84
C LYS A 575 7.21 -22.64 16.64
N GLU A 576 8.29 -22.71 15.89
CA GLU A 576 8.97 -23.97 15.60
C GLU A 576 9.36 -24.71 16.89
N GLY A 577 9.00 -25.99 16.99
CA GLY A 577 9.28 -26.82 18.15
C GLY A 577 8.38 -26.59 19.38
N GLU A 578 7.40 -25.67 19.30
CA GLU A 578 6.47 -25.43 20.40
C GLU A 578 5.21 -26.29 20.27
N GLU A 579 4.68 -26.70 21.41
CA GLU A 579 3.39 -27.39 21.52
C GLU A 579 2.46 -26.62 22.45
N LEU A 580 1.18 -26.59 22.13
CA LEU A 580 0.13 -25.90 22.89
C LEU A 580 -1.20 -26.68 22.74
N ALA A 581 -1.90 -26.92 23.83
CA ALA A 581 -3.23 -27.52 23.77
C ALA A 581 -4.30 -26.42 23.52
N GLU A 582 -5.44 -26.83 22.97
CA GLU A 582 -6.59 -25.91 22.75
C GLU A 582 -7.05 -25.31 24.08
N GLN A 583 -7.07 -26.10 25.15
CA GLN A 583 -7.46 -25.68 26.48
C GLN A 583 -6.55 -24.58 27.03
N ASP A 584 -5.24 -24.64 26.78
CA ASP A 584 -4.26 -23.61 27.19
C ASP A 584 -4.56 -22.27 26.53
N VAL A 585 -4.97 -22.30 25.24
CA VAL A 585 -5.36 -21.09 24.50
C VAL A 585 -6.63 -20.47 25.11
N VAL A 586 -7.63 -21.30 25.41
CA VAL A 586 -8.89 -20.87 26.03
C VAL A 586 -8.62 -20.26 27.40
N GLU A 587 -7.81 -20.90 28.23
CA GLU A 587 -7.41 -20.39 29.55
C GLU A 587 -6.65 -19.09 29.43
N TYR A 588 -5.70 -18.99 28.50
CA TYR A 588 -4.96 -17.76 28.26
C TYR A 588 -5.88 -16.60 27.84
N CYS A 589 -6.82 -16.88 26.95
CA CYS A 589 -7.82 -15.88 26.53
C CYS A 589 -8.73 -15.45 27.70
N SER A 590 -9.13 -16.38 28.56
CA SER A 590 -10.02 -16.10 29.69
C SER A 590 -9.44 -15.13 30.72
N GLN A 591 -8.12 -15.02 30.81
CA GLN A 591 -7.43 -14.05 31.68
C GLN A 591 -7.64 -12.59 31.26
N SER A 592 -8.02 -12.36 30.01
CA SER A 592 -8.04 -11.02 29.42
C SER A 592 -9.32 -10.70 28.65
N LEU A 593 -10.13 -11.68 28.30
CA LEU A 593 -11.34 -11.53 27.50
C LEU A 593 -12.58 -11.96 28.28
N PRO A 594 -13.71 -11.27 28.11
CA PRO A 594 -14.99 -11.77 28.61
C PRO A 594 -15.38 -13.07 27.90
N SER A 595 -16.19 -13.91 28.55
CA SER A 595 -16.52 -15.27 28.11
C SER A 595 -17.05 -15.34 26.67
N TYR A 596 -17.88 -14.40 26.24
CA TYR A 596 -18.44 -14.36 24.88
C TYR A 596 -17.41 -14.04 23.78
N LYS A 597 -16.19 -13.58 24.15
CA LYS A 597 -15.08 -13.34 23.21
C LYS A 597 -14.05 -14.48 23.18
N ILE A 598 -14.24 -15.52 23.96
CA ILE A 598 -13.33 -16.66 23.97
C ILE A 598 -13.65 -17.53 22.74
N PRO A 599 -12.64 -17.97 21.94
CA PRO A 599 -12.86 -18.87 20.82
C PRO A 599 -13.54 -20.18 21.29
N LYS A 600 -14.59 -20.59 20.59
CA LYS A 600 -15.25 -21.85 20.82
C LYS A 600 -14.45 -23.04 20.28
N HIS A 601 -13.73 -22.82 19.18
CA HIS A 601 -12.88 -23.80 18.55
C HIS A 601 -11.47 -23.22 18.34
N VAL A 602 -10.46 -24.06 18.56
CA VAL A 602 -9.05 -23.72 18.33
C VAL A 602 -8.46 -24.76 17.39
N MET A 603 -7.83 -24.33 16.33
CA MET A 603 -7.18 -25.19 15.34
C MET A 603 -5.72 -24.79 15.17
N PHE A 604 -4.82 -25.77 15.10
CA PHE A 604 -3.41 -25.54 14.86
C PHE A 604 -3.05 -25.88 13.41
N VAL A 605 -2.22 -25.05 12.81
CA VAL A 605 -1.72 -25.22 11.43
C VAL A 605 -0.21 -25.02 11.39
N VAL A 606 0.45 -25.66 10.43
CA VAL A 606 1.88 -25.52 10.20
C VAL A 606 2.22 -24.09 9.75
N SER A 607 1.39 -23.51 8.87
CA SER A 607 1.51 -22.12 8.43
C SER A 607 0.14 -21.57 8.05
N LEU A 608 -0.08 -20.30 8.33
CA LEU A 608 -1.30 -19.60 7.93
C LEU A 608 -1.22 -19.18 6.45
N PRO A 609 -2.31 -19.36 5.66
CA PRO A 609 -2.31 -19.01 4.25
C PRO A 609 -2.26 -17.48 4.07
N ARG A 610 -1.25 -17.01 3.33
CA ARG A 610 -1.06 -15.59 3.05
C ARG A 610 -0.81 -15.34 1.57
N GLU A 611 -1.39 -14.26 1.07
CA GLU A 611 -1.04 -13.70 -0.22
C GLU A 611 0.42 -13.20 -0.24
N ALA A 612 1.00 -13.01 -1.43
CA ALA A 612 2.32 -12.39 -1.58
C ALA A 612 2.40 -10.97 -0.97
N THR A 613 1.27 -10.32 -0.78
CA THR A 613 1.14 -9.03 -0.08
C THR A 613 1.29 -9.15 1.44
N GLY A 614 1.37 -10.37 1.98
CA GLY A 614 1.36 -10.67 3.40
C GLY A 614 -0.04 -10.67 4.03
N LYS A 615 -1.09 -10.37 3.27
CA LYS A 615 -2.48 -10.45 3.74
C LYS A 615 -2.92 -11.91 3.89
N MET A 616 -3.86 -12.12 4.83
CA MET A 616 -4.47 -13.43 5.04
C MET A 616 -5.39 -13.79 3.87
N GLU A 617 -5.24 -14.99 3.32
CA GLU A 617 -6.16 -15.55 2.32
C GLU A 617 -7.43 -16.08 3.00
N LYS A 618 -8.36 -15.16 3.28
CA LYS A 618 -9.57 -15.46 4.07
C LYS A 618 -10.44 -16.55 3.45
N ARG A 619 -10.46 -16.69 2.12
CA ARG A 619 -11.25 -17.73 1.44
C ARG A 619 -10.70 -19.12 1.75
N VAL A 620 -9.41 -19.32 1.52
CA VAL A 620 -8.72 -20.59 1.80
C VAL A 620 -8.87 -20.98 3.28
N LEU A 621 -8.73 -19.99 4.15
CA LEU A 621 -8.87 -20.20 5.58
C LEU A 621 -10.30 -20.61 5.97
N ARG A 622 -11.32 -19.98 5.40
CA ARG A 622 -12.72 -20.30 5.67
C ARG A 622 -13.07 -21.70 5.17
N GLU A 623 -12.69 -22.04 3.94
CA GLU A 623 -12.86 -23.37 3.36
C GLU A 623 -12.18 -24.45 4.23
N PHE A 624 -10.96 -24.16 4.72
CA PHE A 624 -10.25 -25.06 5.64
C PHE A 624 -11.03 -25.28 6.95
N VAL A 625 -11.48 -24.21 7.59
CA VAL A 625 -12.22 -24.28 8.87
C VAL A 625 -13.56 -25.00 8.68
N GLU A 626 -14.32 -24.67 7.63
CA GLU A 626 -15.61 -25.30 7.33
C GLU A 626 -15.45 -26.82 7.06
N SER A 627 -14.39 -27.22 6.34
CA SER A 627 -14.10 -28.62 6.07
C SER A 627 -13.80 -29.42 7.35
N ARG A 628 -13.11 -28.80 8.32
CA ARG A 628 -12.77 -29.43 9.61
C ARG A 628 -13.97 -29.54 10.54
N LEU A 629 -14.75 -28.46 10.68
CA LEU A 629 -15.95 -28.42 11.49
C LEU A 629 -17.05 -29.35 10.93
N GLY A 630 -17.17 -29.41 9.59
CA GLY A 630 -18.11 -30.36 8.94
C GLY A 630 -17.71 -31.82 9.11
N SER A 631 -16.43 -32.14 9.31
CA SER A 631 -15.95 -33.49 9.59
C SER A 631 -16.13 -33.95 11.06
N GLU A 632 -16.29 -33.00 11.99
CA GLU A 632 -16.57 -33.29 13.40
C GLU A 632 -18.09 -33.49 13.70
N ALA A 633 -18.94 -33.19 12.71
CA ALA A 633 -20.40 -33.33 12.83
C ALA A 633 -20.93 -34.68 12.34
N TYR A 634 -20.05 -35.64 11.98
CA TYR A 634 -20.40 -37.02 11.63
C TYR A 634 -19.69 -38.02 12.61
#